data_98296daafbc805753802b11c7afe734f
#
_entry.id   98296daafbc805753802b11c7afe734f
#
_cell.length_a   1.000
_cell.length_b   1.000
_cell.length_c   1.000
_cell.angle_alpha   90.00
_cell.angle_beta   90.00
_cell.angle_gamma   90.00
#
_symmetry.space_group_name_H-M   'P 1'
#
loop_
_entity.id
_entity.type
_entity.pdbx_description
1 polymer ?
#
loop_
_entity_poly.entity_id
_entity_poly.type
_entity_poly.pdbx_seq_one_letter_code
_entity_poly.pdbx_strand_id
1 'polypeptide(L)'
;MKKHFWITIVLCLSLVLNLSIPSCIHAQAESSHIEKIDGTFIQPWLYMTYDEEQWDNEMQALKEVGIDYLIMGDVANHNSDGTWTVYYPSKLDYLSDYVAYDALEPLLYYCKKYDIKLYLGMGLDCAWNSDIVSEAGRKANQTYMKQCNEITTELYNQYKSRYPDTYYGFYFVTELYNTLYMDTDTGMDAYADSLDEMFTMVIENCNDLDESMPLLFSPYVNIFGYGYASVNIDRFTEYWSDVLSRIPFRDDDMICPQDSCGGGGMDVAHLAEWTKAYRNAVDRSNKNRGTTLLLGTNAEMFVQPDAERMTAPHGVSYSGIKNVRDFTTRLETAKPFVDALFCFAYPHHYSPYNTDPQFHECLKTYLKTGKIESEPPTSPTNIEVQLIESDGKQRPKFTFTGMKDNTSVVHTNIYKNGKLYDYIVPAAKVGGNATQNVWTDYNFTDDNAIYEIECVDVCGNVSDKCSFSLDWNALKETGSLSIMPSDAIDWNWTSLDFLSYSVTDSGVRINGCDKNAVHIIIPDEIEGKPVTVIEWYAFERCEKLESVVIPETVTHISRFAFAHSICRNHSIPLNSMPFTTAPI
;
A
#
# COMPACT_ATOMS: atom_id res chain seq x y z
N MET A 1 -21.90 23.73 -74.89
CA MET A 1 -21.42 22.65 -74.00
C MET A 1 -20.24 23.01 -73.09
N LYS A 2 -19.94 24.28 -72.77
CA LYS A 2 -18.83 24.70 -71.90
C LYS A 2 -19.26 25.48 -70.63
N LYS A 3 -20.56 25.71 -70.43
CA LYS A 3 -21.06 26.45 -69.27
C LYS A 3 -21.63 25.58 -68.14
N HIS A 4 -21.92 24.32 -68.40
CA HIS A 4 -22.44 23.43 -67.33
C HIS A 4 -21.37 22.62 -66.59
N PHE A 5 -20.14 22.59 -67.12
CA PHE A 5 -19.02 21.85 -66.50
C PHE A 5 -18.43 22.58 -65.27
N TRP A 6 -18.50 23.89 -65.28
CA TRP A 6 -17.96 24.70 -64.17
C TRP A 6 -18.91 24.80 -62.97
N ILE A 7 -20.21 24.67 -63.19
CA ILE A 7 -21.19 24.68 -62.09
C ILE A 7 -21.15 23.37 -61.28
N THR A 8 -20.87 22.26 -61.92
CA THR A 8 -20.77 20.97 -61.26
C THR A 8 -19.49 20.80 -60.43
N ILE A 9 -18.37 21.43 -60.85
CA ILE A 9 -17.12 21.44 -60.11
C ILE A 9 -17.19 22.36 -58.87
N VAL A 10 -17.89 23.49 -59.00
CA VAL A 10 -18.07 24.39 -57.84
C VAL A 10 -19.02 23.82 -56.81
N LEU A 11 -20.06 23.06 -57.22
CA LEU A 11 -20.92 22.34 -56.27
C LEU A 11 -20.24 21.11 -55.62
N CYS A 12 -19.33 20.44 -56.33
CA CYS A 12 -18.56 19.33 -55.73
C CYS A 12 -17.48 19.87 -54.78
N LEU A 13 -16.88 21.03 -55.02
CA LEU A 13 -15.92 21.66 -54.11
C LEU A 13 -16.59 22.27 -52.87
N SER A 14 -17.84 22.72 -52.97
CA SER A 14 -18.61 23.21 -51.81
C SER A 14 -19.17 22.06 -50.93
N LEU A 15 -19.34 20.88 -51.49
CA LEU A 15 -19.72 19.68 -50.73
C LEU A 15 -18.54 18.95 -50.04
N VAL A 16 -17.29 19.17 -50.51
CA VAL A 16 -16.09 18.58 -49.88
C VAL A 16 -15.53 19.48 -48.77
N LEU A 17 -15.91 20.78 -48.75
CA LEU A 17 -15.49 21.72 -47.70
C LEU A 17 -16.47 21.80 -46.52
N ASN A 18 -17.59 21.03 -46.54
CA ASN A 18 -18.48 20.83 -45.38
C ASN A 18 -18.39 19.44 -44.73
N LEU A 19 -17.33 18.67 -45.04
CA LEU A 19 -16.87 17.64 -44.13
C LEU A 19 -16.23 18.35 -42.97
N SER A 20 -17.05 18.59 -41.93
CA SER A 20 -16.62 18.97 -40.58
C SER A 20 -15.27 18.37 -40.27
N ILE A 21 -14.24 19.22 -40.17
CA ILE A 21 -13.15 18.99 -39.26
C ILE A 21 -13.84 18.57 -37.97
N PRO A 22 -13.63 17.35 -37.45
CA PRO A 22 -14.06 17.08 -36.10
C PRO A 22 -13.38 18.21 -35.31
N SER A 23 -14.16 19.09 -34.71
CA SER A 23 -13.72 19.90 -33.63
C SER A 23 -12.97 18.90 -32.75
N CYS A 24 -11.64 19.02 -32.68
CA CYS A 24 -10.95 18.56 -31.50
C CYS A 24 -11.69 19.28 -30.37
N ILE A 25 -12.71 18.62 -29.85
CA ILE A 25 -13.09 18.84 -28.48
C ILE A 25 -11.77 18.62 -27.79
N HIS A 26 -11.09 19.72 -27.42
CA HIS A 26 -10.25 19.68 -26.27
C HIS A 26 -11.23 19.21 -25.18
N ALA A 27 -11.29 17.91 -24.96
CA ALA A 27 -11.57 17.41 -23.65
C ALA A 27 -10.56 18.20 -22.81
N GLN A 28 -11.02 19.23 -22.11
CA GLN A 28 -10.31 19.70 -20.96
C GLN A 28 -9.99 18.40 -20.23
N ALA A 29 -8.71 18.08 -20.13
CA ALA A 29 -8.28 17.01 -19.26
C ALA A 29 -8.93 17.40 -17.93
N GLU A 30 -9.96 16.67 -17.53
CA GLU A 30 -10.50 16.79 -16.18
C GLU A 30 -9.28 16.71 -15.28
N SER A 31 -9.16 17.69 -14.38
CA SER A 31 -8.08 17.76 -13.41
C SER A 31 -7.90 16.37 -12.83
N SER A 32 -6.74 15.76 -13.03
CA SER A 32 -6.48 14.37 -12.59
C SER A 32 -6.49 14.25 -11.07
N HIS A 33 -6.35 15.38 -10.34
CA HIS A 33 -6.31 15.37 -8.89
C HIS A 33 -7.68 15.02 -8.28
N ILE A 34 -7.64 14.42 -7.12
CA ILE A 34 -8.84 14.17 -6.30
C ILE A 34 -9.16 15.42 -5.47
N GLU A 35 -10.44 15.68 -5.23
CA GLU A 35 -10.90 16.85 -4.47
C GLU A 35 -11.29 16.48 -3.02
N LYS A 36 -11.57 15.21 -2.75
CA LYS A 36 -11.95 14.68 -1.43
C LYS A 36 -11.64 13.20 -1.32
N ILE A 37 -11.58 12.72 -0.09
CA ILE A 37 -11.61 11.31 0.27
C ILE A 37 -13.02 11.02 0.80
N ASP A 38 -13.72 10.04 0.23
CA ASP A 38 -15.11 9.78 0.61
C ASP A 38 -15.24 9.18 2.00
N GLY A 39 -14.36 8.27 2.38
CA GLY A 39 -14.44 7.62 3.67
C GLY A 39 -13.13 7.04 4.20
N THR A 40 -13.15 6.67 5.48
CA THR A 40 -12.02 6.05 6.14
C THR A 40 -12.45 5.08 7.24
N PHE A 41 -11.53 4.24 7.66
CA PHE A 41 -11.71 3.38 8.82
C PHE A 41 -11.34 4.12 10.10
N ILE A 42 -11.96 3.69 11.22
CA ILE A 42 -11.63 4.12 12.57
C ILE A 42 -11.70 2.91 13.51
N GLN A 43 -10.74 2.83 14.43
CA GLN A 43 -10.65 1.73 15.40
C GLN A 43 -10.87 2.22 16.82
N PRO A 44 -11.62 1.48 17.66
CA PRO A 44 -12.06 1.96 18.98
C PRO A 44 -10.92 2.32 19.93
N TRP A 45 -9.82 1.60 19.88
CA TRP A 45 -8.66 1.85 20.75
C TRP A 45 -7.99 3.21 20.53
N LEU A 46 -8.20 3.84 19.37
CA LEU A 46 -7.63 5.15 19.05
C LEU A 46 -8.28 6.27 19.85
N TYR A 47 -9.60 6.22 20.01
CA TYR A 47 -10.41 7.32 20.56
C TYR A 47 -11.06 7.02 21.92
N MET A 48 -10.72 5.88 22.54
CA MET A 48 -11.28 5.49 23.85
C MET A 48 -11.00 6.50 24.97
N THR A 49 -10.00 7.35 24.81
CA THR A 49 -9.60 8.36 25.79
C THR A 49 -9.88 9.79 25.35
N TYR A 50 -10.58 9.99 24.22
CA TYR A 50 -10.87 11.32 23.71
C TYR A 50 -11.84 12.06 24.64
N ASP A 51 -11.50 13.30 24.97
CA ASP A 51 -12.41 14.27 25.54
C ASP A 51 -13.24 14.97 24.44
N GLU A 52 -14.14 15.88 24.84
CA GLU A 52 -15.02 16.59 23.90
C GLU A 52 -14.24 17.43 22.88
N GLU A 53 -13.14 18.08 23.30
CA GLU A 53 -12.32 18.90 22.42
C GLU A 53 -11.57 18.04 21.40
N GLN A 54 -11.05 16.90 21.83
CA GLN A 54 -10.36 15.95 20.95
C GLN A 54 -11.32 15.36 19.90
N TRP A 55 -12.54 15.01 20.31
CA TRP A 55 -13.58 14.57 19.40
C TRP A 55 -13.94 15.62 18.36
N ASP A 56 -14.21 16.86 18.80
CA ASP A 56 -14.57 17.95 17.89
C ASP A 56 -13.46 18.22 16.88
N ASN A 57 -12.24 18.25 17.34
CA ASN A 57 -11.05 18.45 16.53
C ASN A 57 -10.86 17.33 15.48
N GLU A 58 -10.98 16.07 15.89
CA GLU A 58 -10.85 14.92 14.98
C GLU A 58 -11.92 14.94 13.90
N MET A 59 -13.19 15.15 14.27
CA MET A 59 -14.29 15.18 13.32
C MET A 59 -14.18 16.37 12.35
N GLN A 60 -13.70 17.52 12.82
CA GLN A 60 -13.41 18.66 11.95
C GLN A 60 -12.31 18.35 10.96
N ALA A 61 -11.21 17.72 11.37
CA ALA A 61 -10.12 17.33 10.50
C ALA A 61 -10.57 16.34 9.40
N LEU A 62 -11.44 15.39 9.76
CA LEU A 62 -12.08 14.49 8.79
C LEU A 62 -12.87 15.26 7.72
N LYS A 63 -13.69 16.21 8.14
CA LYS A 63 -14.49 17.04 7.21
C LYS A 63 -13.62 17.94 6.32
N GLU A 64 -12.50 18.44 6.82
CA GLU A 64 -11.58 19.28 6.05
C GLU A 64 -10.94 18.55 4.86
N VAL A 65 -10.85 17.22 4.91
CA VAL A 65 -10.37 16.37 3.81
C VAL A 65 -11.51 15.68 3.04
N GLY A 66 -12.76 16.04 3.35
CA GLY A 66 -13.96 15.62 2.61
C GLY A 66 -14.54 14.27 3.02
N ILE A 67 -14.12 13.71 4.17
CA ILE A 67 -14.62 12.42 4.67
C ILE A 67 -16.06 12.57 5.15
N ASP A 68 -16.95 11.85 4.49
CA ASP A 68 -18.37 11.76 4.78
C ASP A 68 -18.78 10.39 5.35
N TYR A 69 -17.89 9.39 5.27
CA TYR A 69 -18.15 8.03 5.74
C TYR A 69 -17.05 7.55 6.68
N LEU A 70 -17.46 6.96 7.81
CA LEU A 70 -16.58 6.19 8.68
C LEU A 70 -16.97 4.72 8.68
N ILE A 71 -15.99 3.85 8.84
CA ILE A 71 -16.16 2.41 9.00
C ILE A 71 -15.53 2.00 10.32
N MET A 72 -16.32 1.50 11.26
CA MET A 72 -15.82 0.87 12.48
C MET A 72 -16.01 -0.64 12.38
N GLY A 73 -14.93 -1.38 12.05
CA GLY A 73 -14.98 -2.83 11.95
C GLY A 73 -15.03 -3.53 13.30
N ASP A 74 -14.26 -3.05 14.25
CA ASP A 74 -13.99 -3.68 15.55
C ASP A 74 -15.08 -3.41 16.59
N VAL A 75 -16.30 -3.86 16.35
CA VAL A 75 -17.41 -3.71 17.35
C VAL A 75 -17.36 -4.79 18.42
N ALA A 76 -16.94 -6.01 18.04
CA ALA A 76 -16.73 -7.16 18.93
C ALA A 76 -15.70 -8.10 18.27
N ASN A 77 -14.65 -8.45 19.00
CA ASN A 77 -13.55 -9.27 18.51
C ASN A 77 -13.46 -10.56 19.33
N HIS A 78 -13.60 -11.71 18.68
CA HIS A 78 -13.34 -13.02 19.26
C HIS A 78 -11.84 -13.30 19.23
N ASN A 79 -11.23 -13.39 20.39
CA ASN A 79 -9.79 -13.54 20.55
C ASN A 79 -9.35 -15.01 20.39
N SER A 80 -8.08 -15.23 20.07
CA SER A 80 -7.49 -16.56 19.88
C SER A 80 -7.51 -17.44 21.15
N ASP A 81 -7.69 -16.87 22.32
CA ASP A 81 -7.83 -17.58 23.61
C ASP A 81 -9.28 -17.97 23.92
N GLY A 82 -10.23 -17.67 23.01
CA GLY A 82 -11.64 -17.95 23.15
C GLY A 82 -12.43 -16.91 23.94
N THR A 83 -11.80 -15.79 24.34
CA THR A 83 -12.47 -14.64 24.95
C THR A 83 -12.95 -13.66 23.87
N TRP A 84 -13.75 -12.68 24.29
CA TRP A 84 -14.17 -11.58 23.43
C TRP A 84 -13.64 -10.23 23.94
N THR A 85 -13.53 -9.27 23.05
CA THR A 85 -13.36 -7.84 23.40
C THR A 85 -14.49 -7.08 22.72
N VAL A 86 -15.37 -6.46 23.51
CA VAL A 86 -16.62 -5.86 23.02
C VAL A 86 -16.60 -4.35 23.32
N TYR A 87 -16.95 -3.55 22.32
CA TYR A 87 -16.86 -2.09 22.35
C TYR A 87 -18.23 -1.39 22.37
N TYR A 88 -19.26 -2.10 22.81
CA TYR A 88 -20.62 -1.57 23.04
C TYR A 88 -21.30 -2.35 24.17
N PRO A 89 -22.34 -1.81 24.83
CA PRO A 89 -23.03 -2.50 25.91
C PRO A 89 -23.92 -3.64 25.39
N SER A 90 -23.29 -4.78 25.07
CA SER A 90 -23.98 -5.97 24.58
C SER A 90 -24.80 -6.64 25.68
N LYS A 91 -25.95 -7.20 25.30
CA LYS A 91 -26.82 -8.03 26.12
C LYS A 91 -26.83 -9.50 25.70
N LEU A 92 -26.06 -9.86 24.67
CA LEU A 92 -25.86 -11.24 24.26
C LEU A 92 -25.09 -11.98 25.35
N ASP A 93 -25.58 -13.12 25.79
CA ASP A 93 -25.03 -13.87 26.94
C ASP A 93 -23.53 -14.17 26.78
N TYR A 94 -23.07 -14.45 25.57
CA TYR A 94 -21.68 -14.77 25.29
C TYR A 94 -20.76 -13.54 25.11
N LEU A 95 -21.31 -12.33 25.10
CA LEU A 95 -20.58 -11.06 24.96
C LEU A 95 -20.66 -10.15 26.17
N SER A 96 -21.74 -10.24 26.96
CA SER A 96 -22.04 -9.26 28.01
C SER A 96 -20.96 -9.14 29.10
N ASP A 97 -20.24 -10.23 29.39
CA ASP A 97 -19.15 -10.26 30.36
C ASP A 97 -17.82 -9.72 29.80
N TYR A 98 -17.74 -9.43 28.49
CA TYR A 98 -16.54 -9.01 27.80
C TYR A 98 -16.58 -7.55 27.30
N VAL A 99 -17.56 -6.76 27.76
CA VAL A 99 -17.66 -5.35 27.41
C VAL A 99 -16.47 -4.59 28.01
N ALA A 100 -15.54 -4.16 27.15
CA ALA A 100 -14.36 -3.41 27.56
C ALA A 100 -14.71 -1.96 27.89
N TYR A 101 -15.46 -1.30 27.01
CA TYR A 101 -16.03 0.04 27.19
C TYR A 101 -17.02 0.33 26.04
N ASP A 102 -17.85 1.35 26.22
CA ASP A 102 -18.77 1.80 25.17
C ASP A 102 -18.04 2.79 24.25
N ALA A 103 -17.58 2.31 23.11
CA ALA A 103 -16.97 3.13 22.05
C ALA A 103 -18.01 3.64 21.04
N LEU A 104 -19.17 2.96 20.91
CA LEU A 104 -20.14 3.27 19.86
C LEU A 104 -20.98 4.50 20.14
N GLU A 105 -21.42 4.69 21.39
CA GLU A 105 -22.27 5.84 21.73
C GLU A 105 -21.57 7.19 21.46
N PRO A 106 -20.31 7.41 21.91
CA PRO A 106 -19.58 8.64 21.56
C PRO A 106 -19.37 8.79 20.06
N LEU A 107 -18.96 7.72 19.36
CA LEU A 107 -18.72 7.77 17.91
C LEU A 107 -19.99 8.16 17.15
N LEU A 108 -21.12 7.52 17.44
CA LEU A 108 -22.41 7.83 16.81
C LEU A 108 -22.87 9.27 17.10
N TYR A 109 -22.66 9.74 18.34
CA TYR A 109 -23.00 11.12 18.73
C TYR A 109 -22.22 12.14 17.91
N TYR A 110 -20.88 11.98 17.79
CA TYR A 110 -20.04 12.91 17.06
C TYR A 110 -20.22 12.77 15.55
N CYS A 111 -20.41 11.58 15.01
CA CYS A 111 -20.80 11.36 13.63
C CYS A 111 -22.09 12.12 13.28
N LYS A 112 -23.11 12.05 14.14
CA LYS A 112 -24.35 12.81 13.97
C LYS A 112 -24.12 14.32 14.02
N LYS A 113 -23.30 14.80 14.96
CA LYS A 113 -22.98 16.22 15.13
C LYS A 113 -22.32 16.83 13.88
N TYR A 114 -21.48 16.04 13.18
CA TYR A 114 -20.70 16.48 12.02
C TYR A 114 -21.26 16.00 10.68
N ASP A 115 -22.43 15.39 10.66
CA ASP A 115 -23.05 14.82 9.45
C ASP A 115 -22.12 13.83 8.73
N ILE A 116 -21.61 12.86 9.50
CA ILE A 116 -20.80 11.74 9.02
C ILE A 116 -21.63 10.46 9.13
N LYS A 117 -21.66 9.67 8.08
CA LYS A 117 -22.34 8.39 8.02
C LYS A 117 -21.43 7.28 8.51
N LEU A 118 -21.97 6.33 9.26
CA LEU A 118 -21.20 5.26 9.90
C LEU A 118 -21.65 3.88 9.38
N TYR A 119 -20.69 3.11 8.88
CA TYR A 119 -20.82 1.68 8.70
C TYR A 119 -20.33 0.97 9.95
N LEU A 120 -21.14 0.04 10.47
CA LEU A 120 -20.76 -0.78 11.61
C LEU A 120 -20.43 -2.21 11.21
N GLY A 121 -19.34 -2.71 11.75
CA GLY A 121 -18.91 -4.09 11.60
C GLY A 121 -19.86 -5.09 12.28
N MET A 122 -19.74 -6.34 11.85
CA MET A 122 -20.60 -7.44 12.28
C MET A 122 -19.95 -8.34 13.34
N GLY A 123 -18.83 -7.92 13.92
CA GLY A 123 -18.00 -8.75 14.79
C GLY A 123 -16.91 -9.48 14.01
N LEU A 124 -15.70 -9.49 14.53
CA LEU A 124 -14.52 -10.13 13.96
C LEU A 124 -14.16 -11.38 14.75
N ASP A 125 -13.97 -12.49 14.07
CA ASP A 125 -13.42 -13.73 14.67
C ASP A 125 -11.98 -13.93 14.18
N CYS A 126 -11.00 -13.78 15.08
CA CYS A 126 -9.59 -14.08 14.79
C CYS A 126 -9.34 -15.54 14.44
N ALA A 127 -10.27 -16.42 14.81
CA ALA A 127 -10.22 -17.85 14.54
C ALA A 127 -11.10 -18.24 13.34
N TRP A 128 -11.63 -17.28 12.57
CA TRP A 128 -12.41 -17.63 11.39
C TRP A 128 -11.60 -18.56 10.48
N ASN A 129 -12.26 -19.58 9.99
CA ASN A 129 -11.55 -20.62 9.26
C ASN A 129 -11.36 -20.21 7.79
N SER A 130 -10.12 -19.92 7.41
CA SER A 130 -9.77 -19.63 6.01
C SER A 130 -9.97 -20.83 5.07
N ASP A 131 -10.04 -22.06 5.59
CA ASP A 131 -10.49 -23.23 4.83
C ASP A 131 -12.03 -23.24 4.72
N ILE A 132 -12.58 -22.32 3.94
CA ILE A 132 -14.02 -22.20 3.76
C ILE A 132 -14.61 -23.25 2.81
N VAL A 133 -13.77 -24.04 2.14
CA VAL A 133 -14.19 -25.02 1.14
C VAL A 133 -14.49 -26.39 1.76
N SER A 134 -13.76 -26.80 2.80
CA SER A 134 -14.03 -28.07 3.48
C SER A 134 -15.36 -28.04 4.24
N GLU A 135 -16.00 -29.22 4.43
CA GLU A 135 -17.24 -29.35 5.21
C GLU A 135 -17.08 -28.79 6.64
N ALA A 136 -15.94 -29.06 7.27
CA ALA A 136 -15.65 -28.57 8.62
C ALA A 136 -15.49 -27.04 8.65
N GLY A 137 -14.76 -26.47 7.70
CA GLY A 137 -14.57 -25.04 7.57
C GLY A 137 -15.87 -24.30 7.25
N ARG A 138 -16.67 -24.81 6.31
CA ARG A 138 -18.00 -24.25 5.99
C ARG A 138 -18.92 -24.23 7.21
N LYS A 139 -18.95 -25.33 7.99
CA LYS A 139 -19.75 -25.38 9.21
C LYS A 139 -19.27 -24.39 10.29
N ALA A 140 -17.96 -24.24 10.45
CA ALA A 140 -17.39 -23.23 11.37
C ALA A 140 -17.80 -21.82 10.94
N ASN A 141 -17.65 -21.50 9.66
CA ASN A 141 -18.00 -20.18 9.13
C ASN A 141 -19.52 -19.89 9.16
N GLN A 142 -20.37 -20.90 8.96
CA GLN A 142 -21.81 -20.74 9.19
C GLN A 142 -22.16 -20.40 10.65
N THR A 143 -21.41 -20.96 11.61
CA THR A 143 -21.59 -20.62 13.04
C THR A 143 -21.15 -19.17 13.28
N TYR A 144 -20.03 -18.77 12.71
CA TYR A 144 -19.54 -17.40 12.78
C TYR A 144 -20.53 -16.41 12.14
N MET A 145 -21.09 -16.69 10.96
CA MET A 145 -22.10 -15.84 10.34
C MET A 145 -23.35 -15.66 11.20
N LYS A 146 -23.78 -16.69 11.95
CA LYS A 146 -24.90 -16.55 12.91
C LYS A 146 -24.55 -15.58 14.03
N GLN A 147 -23.35 -15.65 14.59
CA GLN A 147 -22.88 -14.67 15.59
C GLN A 147 -22.81 -13.25 15.02
N CYS A 148 -22.30 -13.09 13.80
CA CYS A 148 -22.33 -11.81 13.09
C CYS A 148 -23.75 -11.26 12.97
N ASN A 149 -24.73 -12.10 12.60
CA ASN A 149 -26.13 -11.69 12.49
C ASN A 149 -26.76 -11.32 13.83
N GLU A 150 -26.45 -12.04 14.90
CA GLU A 150 -26.90 -11.70 16.27
C GLU A 150 -26.35 -10.35 16.72
N ILE A 151 -25.05 -10.11 16.52
CA ILE A 151 -24.39 -8.84 16.84
C ILE A 151 -25.01 -7.70 16.01
N THR A 152 -25.15 -7.89 14.69
CA THR A 152 -25.73 -6.89 13.80
C THR A 152 -27.17 -6.54 14.20
N THR A 153 -27.98 -7.55 14.53
CA THR A 153 -29.36 -7.37 15.00
C THR A 153 -29.40 -6.60 16.31
N GLU A 154 -28.53 -6.92 17.26
CA GLU A 154 -28.45 -6.19 18.52
C GLU A 154 -28.05 -4.72 18.32
N LEU A 155 -27.03 -4.45 17.50
CA LEU A 155 -26.58 -3.09 17.17
C LEU A 155 -27.68 -2.28 16.48
N TYR A 156 -28.37 -2.87 15.50
CA TYR A 156 -29.49 -2.22 14.83
C TYR A 156 -30.59 -1.83 15.82
N ASN A 157 -31.02 -2.77 16.67
CA ASN A 157 -32.08 -2.52 17.66
C ASN A 157 -31.68 -1.50 18.73
N GLN A 158 -30.40 -1.43 19.10
CA GLN A 158 -29.93 -0.48 20.12
C GLN A 158 -29.76 0.94 19.57
N TYR A 159 -29.28 1.09 18.33
CA TYR A 159 -28.77 2.37 17.85
C TYR A 159 -29.56 2.99 16.69
N LYS A 160 -30.15 2.20 15.77
CA LYS A 160 -30.76 2.74 14.55
C LYS A 160 -31.86 3.76 14.80
N SER A 161 -32.73 3.52 15.76
CA SER A 161 -33.82 4.47 16.07
C SER A 161 -33.36 5.81 16.66
N ARG A 162 -32.17 5.84 17.28
CA ARG A 162 -31.56 7.07 17.86
C ARG A 162 -30.69 7.81 16.85
N TYR A 163 -30.14 7.09 15.92
CA TYR A 163 -29.20 7.57 14.90
C TYR A 163 -29.63 7.14 13.49
N PRO A 164 -30.85 7.49 13.02
CA PRO A 164 -31.43 6.93 11.81
C PRO A 164 -30.64 7.25 10.53
N ASP A 165 -30.05 8.45 10.46
CA ASP A 165 -29.28 8.90 9.29
C ASP A 165 -27.78 8.62 9.44
N THR A 166 -27.30 8.48 10.68
CA THR A 166 -25.88 8.29 11.03
C THR A 166 -25.46 6.83 10.95
N TYR A 167 -26.23 5.91 11.55
CA TYR A 167 -26.02 4.46 11.36
C TYR A 167 -26.50 4.12 9.96
N TYR A 168 -25.58 4.21 9.01
CA TYR A 168 -25.88 4.25 7.59
C TYR A 168 -25.86 2.88 6.93
N GLY A 169 -24.90 2.03 7.29
CA GLY A 169 -24.69 0.75 6.62
C GLY A 169 -24.04 -0.31 7.49
N PHE A 170 -23.90 -1.48 6.93
CA PHE A 170 -23.27 -2.65 7.54
C PHE A 170 -21.88 -2.86 6.93
N TYR A 171 -20.93 -3.33 7.72
CA TYR A 171 -19.60 -3.70 7.25
C TYR A 171 -19.30 -5.18 7.50
N PHE A 172 -19.09 -5.93 6.42
CA PHE A 172 -18.66 -7.32 6.50
C PHE A 172 -17.16 -7.37 6.76
N VAL A 173 -16.78 -7.75 7.96
CA VAL A 173 -15.42 -7.57 8.50
C VAL A 173 -14.43 -8.62 8.07
N THR A 174 -14.88 -9.76 7.51
CA THR A 174 -13.99 -10.85 7.10
C THR A 174 -13.11 -10.42 5.95
N GLU A 175 -11.80 -10.50 6.13
CA GLU A 175 -10.84 -10.20 5.11
C GLU A 175 -10.69 -11.40 4.16
N LEU A 176 -11.20 -11.24 2.96
CA LEU A 176 -11.12 -12.22 1.88
C LEU A 176 -9.93 -11.89 1.00
N TYR A 177 -9.23 -12.90 0.48
CA TYR A 177 -8.14 -12.67 -0.46
C TYR A 177 -8.04 -13.72 -1.56
N ASN A 178 -7.38 -13.34 -2.63
CA ASN A 178 -7.43 -14.00 -3.94
C ASN A 178 -6.53 -15.23 -4.10
N THR A 179 -5.64 -15.55 -3.14
CA THR A 179 -4.54 -16.47 -3.42
C THR A 179 -4.85 -17.95 -3.17
N LEU A 180 -5.92 -18.28 -2.45
CA LEU A 180 -6.06 -19.62 -1.90
C LEU A 180 -6.68 -20.66 -2.86
N TYR A 181 -7.51 -20.25 -3.82
CA TYR A 181 -8.34 -21.19 -4.60
C TYR A 181 -8.34 -20.94 -6.11
N MET A 182 -7.51 -20.01 -6.59
CA MET A 182 -7.51 -19.61 -8.01
C MET A 182 -6.74 -20.57 -8.94
N ASP A 183 -6.09 -21.61 -8.41
CA ASP A 183 -5.22 -22.50 -9.21
C ASP A 183 -6.02 -23.49 -10.07
N THR A 184 -7.22 -23.85 -9.67
CA THR A 184 -8.08 -24.79 -10.39
C THR A 184 -9.52 -24.28 -10.49
N ASP A 185 -10.22 -24.63 -11.58
CA ASP A 185 -11.61 -24.26 -11.77
C ASP A 185 -12.52 -24.83 -10.67
N THR A 186 -12.28 -26.09 -10.27
CA THR A 186 -13.01 -26.74 -9.17
C THR A 186 -12.81 -26.02 -7.83
N GLY A 187 -11.58 -25.54 -7.55
CA GLY A 187 -11.28 -24.76 -6.34
C GLY A 187 -11.99 -23.43 -6.35
N MET A 188 -11.98 -22.74 -7.48
CA MET A 188 -12.70 -21.46 -7.67
C MET A 188 -14.19 -21.61 -7.46
N ASP A 189 -14.83 -22.62 -8.07
CA ASP A 189 -16.26 -22.90 -7.91
C ASP A 189 -16.63 -23.19 -6.45
N ALA A 190 -15.89 -24.08 -5.79
CA ALA A 190 -16.14 -24.43 -4.39
C ALA A 190 -15.97 -23.25 -3.44
N TYR A 191 -15.02 -22.35 -3.72
CA TYR A 191 -14.79 -21.14 -2.94
C TYR A 191 -15.91 -20.13 -3.18
N ALA A 192 -16.33 -19.93 -4.44
CA ALA A 192 -17.44 -19.05 -4.80
C ALA A 192 -18.76 -19.51 -4.17
N ASP A 193 -19.06 -20.83 -4.18
CA ASP A 193 -20.24 -21.39 -3.50
C ASP A 193 -20.22 -21.12 -2.00
N SER A 194 -19.05 -21.24 -1.37
CA SER A 194 -18.91 -21.00 0.07
C SER A 194 -19.08 -19.52 0.42
N LEU A 195 -18.57 -18.62 -0.40
CA LEU A 195 -18.79 -17.18 -0.23
C LEU A 195 -20.27 -16.82 -0.45
N ASP A 196 -20.93 -17.40 -1.45
CA ASP A 196 -22.35 -17.20 -1.66
C ASP A 196 -23.17 -17.62 -0.43
N GLU A 197 -22.90 -18.78 0.16
CA GLU A 197 -23.56 -19.19 1.41
C GLU A 197 -23.36 -18.20 2.55
N MET A 198 -22.11 -17.74 2.77
CA MET A 198 -21.79 -16.81 3.86
C MET A 198 -22.47 -15.46 3.66
N PHE A 199 -22.32 -14.87 2.47
CA PHE A 199 -22.91 -13.57 2.18
C PHE A 199 -24.45 -13.61 2.13
N THR A 200 -25.04 -14.68 1.62
CA THR A 200 -26.49 -14.86 1.61
C THR A 200 -27.07 -14.83 3.02
N MET A 201 -26.46 -15.55 3.97
CA MET A 201 -26.89 -15.53 5.38
C MET A 201 -26.85 -14.11 5.98
N VAL A 202 -25.82 -13.34 5.64
CA VAL A 202 -25.64 -11.96 6.16
C VAL A 202 -26.61 -11.00 5.49
N ILE A 203 -26.75 -11.07 4.16
CA ILE A 203 -27.62 -10.17 3.38
C ILE A 203 -29.08 -10.42 3.71
N GLU A 204 -29.51 -11.66 3.92
CA GLU A 204 -30.86 -11.98 4.38
C GLU A 204 -31.17 -11.30 5.71
N ASN A 205 -30.25 -11.39 6.70
CA ASN A 205 -30.42 -10.70 7.97
C ASN A 205 -30.43 -9.17 7.81
N CYS A 206 -29.57 -8.60 6.97
CA CYS A 206 -29.56 -7.16 6.69
C CYS A 206 -30.90 -6.72 6.07
N ASN A 207 -31.47 -7.50 5.15
CA ASN A 207 -32.78 -7.23 4.54
C ASN A 207 -33.92 -7.29 5.56
N ASP A 208 -33.89 -8.27 6.46
CA ASP A 208 -34.91 -8.40 7.53
C ASP A 208 -34.85 -7.21 8.50
N LEU A 209 -33.69 -6.61 8.70
CA LEU A 209 -33.52 -5.43 9.53
C LEU A 209 -33.90 -4.14 8.81
N ASP A 210 -33.28 -3.87 7.66
CA ASP A 210 -33.50 -2.68 6.85
C ASP A 210 -32.87 -2.83 5.46
N GLU A 211 -33.68 -3.14 4.45
CA GLU A 211 -33.20 -3.33 3.07
C GLU A 211 -32.58 -2.07 2.44
N SER A 212 -32.80 -0.88 3.02
CA SER A 212 -32.24 0.38 2.52
C SER A 212 -30.83 0.68 3.03
N MET A 213 -30.33 -0.09 4.00
CA MET A 213 -28.98 0.09 4.54
C MET A 213 -27.98 -0.74 3.72
N PRO A 214 -26.97 -0.11 3.06
CA PRO A 214 -26.03 -0.83 2.23
C PRO A 214 -25.05 -1.68 3.04
N LEU A 215 -24.53 -2.73 2.41
CA LEU A 215 -23.46 -3.57 2.90
C LEU A 215 -22.14 -3.20 2.19
N LEU A 216 -21.08 -3.01 2.94
CA LEU A 216 -19.72 -2.81 2.44
C LEU A 216 -18.82 -3.96 2.86
N PHE A 217 -17.91 -4.41 1.98
CA PHE A 217 -16.83 -5.32 2.35
C PHE A 217 -15.52 -4.95 1.65
N SER A 218 -14.38 -5.26 2.28
CA SER A 218 -13.05 -4.82 1.85
C SER A 218 -12.08 -5.99 1.70
N PRO A 219 -12.07 -6.67 0.53
CA PRO A 219 -11.16 -7.79 0.30
C PRO A 219 -9.72 -7.31 0.09
N TYR A 220 -8.77 -8.15 0.49
CA TYR A 220 -7.34 -7.99 0.24
C TYR A 220 -6.95 -8.63 -1.10
N VAL A 221 -5.94 -8.08 -1.76
CA VAL A 221 -5.36 -8.66 -2.97
C VAL A 221 -3.85 -8.81 -2.83
N ASN A 222 -3.30 -9.96 -3.24
CA ASN A 222 -1.86 -10.17 -3.31
C ASN A 222 -1.50 -10.70 -4.70
N ILE A 223 -0.71 -9.91 -5.43
CA ILE A 223 -0.25 -10.23 -6.79
C ILE A 223 1.13 -10.88 -6.84
N PHE A 224 1.85 -10.86 -5.72
CA PHE A 224 3.20 -11.41 -5.63
C PHE A 224 3.24 -12.84 -5.07
N GLY A 225 2.13 -13.39 -4.63
CA GLY A 225 1.82 -14.74 -4.18
C GLY A 225 2.96 -15.55 -3.55
N TYR A 226 2.74 -16.10 -2.39
CA TYR A 226 3.67 -17.05 -1.78
C TYR A 226 3.73 -18.34 -2.62
N GLY A 227 4.68 -18.41 -3.58
CA GLY A 227 5.04 -19.64 -4.27
C GLY A 227 4.11 -20.11 -5.40
N TYR A 228 3.03 -19.43 -5.67
CA TYR A 228 2.17 -19.66 -6.82
C TYR A 228 2.47 -18.64 -7.91
N ALA A 229 2.56 -19.13 -9.14
CA ALA A 229 2.77 -18.31 -10.31
C ALA A 229 1.81 -17.10 -10.28
N SER A 230 2.34 -15.94 -10.61
CA SER A 230 1.65 -14.66 -10.73
C SER A 230 0.18 -14.84 -11.03
N VAL A 231 -0.69 -14.33 -10.18
CA VAL A 231 -2.14 -14.40 -10.38
C VAL A 231 -2.45 -13.83 -11.75
N ASN A 232 -3.00 -14.64 -12.63
CA ASN A 232 -3.37 -14.20 -13.96
C ASN A 232 -4.56 -13.24 -13.85
N ILE A 233 -4.43 -12.03 -14.35
CA ILE A 233 -5.42 -10.96 -14.20
C ILE A 233 -6.76 -11.30 -14.90
N ASP A 234 -6.74 -12.04 -16.01
CA ASP A 234 -7.96 -12.49 -16.68
C ASP A 234 -8.70 -13.50 -15.81
N ARG A 235 -7.96 -14.46 -15.21
CA ARG A 235 -8.52 -15.43 -14.28
C ARG A 235 -9.06 -14.78 -13.01
N PHE A 236 -8.38 -13.78 -12.49
CA PHE A 236 -8.86 -12.95 -11.39
C PHE A 236 -10.17 -12.24 -11.72
N THR A 237 -10.26 -11.66 -12.92
CA THR A 237 -11.47 -11.00 -13.39
C THR A 237 -12.64 -11.99 -13.56
N GLU A 238 -12.39 -13.18 -14.09
CA GLU A 238 -13.37 -14.26 -14.20
C GLU A 238 -13.87 -14.72 -12.84
N TYR A 239 -12.96 -14.98 -11.92
CA TYR A 239 -13.25 -15.39 -10.55
C TYR A 239 -14.15 -14.38 -9.83
N TRP A 240 -13.75 -13.10 -9.76
CA TRP A 240 -14.57 -12.08 -9.11
C TRP A 240 -15.89 -11.84 -9.83
N SER A 241 -15.93 -11.95 -11.16
CA SER A 241 -17.18 -11.87 -11.91
C SER A 241 -18.18 -12.96 -11.51
N ASP A 242 -17.69 -14.18 -11.31
CA ASP A 242 -18.49 -15.33 -10.89
C ASP A 242 -18.94 -15.17 -9.44
N VAL A 243 -18.03 -14.92 -8.51
CA VAL A 243 -18.32 -14.69 -7.09
C VAL A 243 -19.38 -13.59 -6.90
N LEU A 244 -19.16 -12.42 -7.49
CA LEU A 244 -20.07 -11.28 -7.35
C LEU A 244 -21.43 -11.54 -8.03
N SER A 245 -21.49 -12.40 -9.05
CA SER A 245 -22.75 -12.76 -9.70
C SER A 245 -23.58 -13.77 -8.92
N ARG A 246 -22.96 -14.61 -8.08
CA ARG A 246 -23.68 -15.60 -7.23
C ARG A 246 -24.28 -14.95 -5.99
N ILE A 247 -23.53 -14.07 -5.33
CA ILE A 247 -23.94 -13.40 -4.09
C ILE A 247 -25.13 -12.45 -4.33
N PRO A 248 -26.20 -12.47 -3.49
CA PRO A 248 -27.40 -11.65 -3.67
C PRO A 248 -27.19 -10.18 -3.25
N PHE A 249 -26.11 -9.52 -3.73
CA PHE A 249 -25.89 -8.10 -3.47
C PHE A 249 -27.05 -7.23 -3.95
N ARG A 250 -27.29 -6.15 -3.22
CA ARG A 250 -28.35 -5.18 -3.48
C ARG A 250 -27.80 -3.96 -4.21
N ASP A 251 -28.69 -3.10 -4.67
CA ASP A 251 -28.29 -1.76 -5.13
C ASP A 251 -27.60 -1.01 -3.99
N ASP A 252 -26.56 -0.26 -4.32
CA ASP A 252 -25.73 0.52 -3.39
C ASP A 252 -24.87 -0.30 -2.39
N ASP A 253 -24.94 -1.65 -2.38
CA ASP A 253 -23.89 -2.45 -1.74
C ASP A 253 -22.53 -2.18 -2.41
N MET A 254 -21.43 -2.26 -1.66
CA MET A 254 -20.12 -1.87 -2.15
C MET A 254 -19.05 -2.92 -1.89
N ILE A 255 -18.32 -3.30 -2.94
CA ILE A 255 -17.01 -3.92 -2.80
C ILE A 255 -15.94 -2.81 -2.79
N CYS A 256 -15.11 -2.79 -1.75
CA CYS A 256 -14.10 -1.75 -1.53
C CYS A 256 -12.72 -2.39 -1.33
N PRO A 257 -12.06 -2.95 -2.38
CA PRO A 257 -10.81 -3.67 -2.24
C PRO A 257 -9.72 -2.79 -1.64
N GLN A 258 -8.88 -3.39 -0.78
CA GLN A 258 -7.63 -2.79 -0.35
C GLN A 258 -6.72 -2.64 -1.56
N ASP A 259 -5.99 -1.50 -1.65
CA ASP A 259 -4.98 -1.33 -2.70
C ASP A 259 -3.74 -2.19 -2.45
N SER A 260 -3.63 -2.76 -1.25
CA SER A 260 -2.60 -3.70 -0.79
C SER A 260 -1.16 -3.21 -0.97
N CYS A 261 -0.97 -1.91 -1.27
CA CYS A 261 0.34 -1.32 -1.47
C CYS A 261 1.08 -1.08 -0.14
N GLY A 262 0.35 -0.81 0.93
CA GLY A 262 0.91 -0.68 2.28
C GLY A 262 1.31 -2.01 2.86
N GLY A 263 0.49 -3.04 2.66
CA GLY A 263 0.71 -4.42 3.09
C GLY A 263 1.69 -5.21 2.22
N GLY A 264 2.21 -4.63 1.13
CA GLY A 264 3.17 -5.30 0.23
C GLY A 264 2.56 -6.37 -0.67
N GLY A 265 1.23 -6.42 -0.79
CA GLY A 265 0.53 -7.35 -1.69
C GLY A 265 0.46 -6.85 -3.14
N MET A 266 0.70 -5.56 -3.37
CA MET A 266 0.70 -4.92 -4.68
C MET A 266 1.69 -3.75 -4.70
N ASP A 267 2.15 -3.34 -5.87
CA ASP A 267 2.86 -2.09 -6.10
C ASP A 267 2.04 -1.10 -6.94
N VAL A 268 2.46 0.16 -6.95
CA VAL A 268 1.77 1.24 -7.66
C VAL A 268 1.75 1.00 -9.18
N ALA A 269 2.77 0.33 -9.74
CA ALA A 269 2.86 0.08 -11.17
C ALA A 269 1.75 -0.85 -11.68
N HIS A 270 1.28 -1.77 -10.85
CA HIS A 270 0.21 -2.71 -11.18
C HIS A 270 -1.20 -2.24 -10.76
N LEU A 271 -1.29 -1.20 -9.91
CA LEU A 271 -2.55 -0.80 -9.29
C LEU A 271 -3.67 -0.48 -10.31
N ALA A 272 -3.34 0.25 -11.39
CA ALA A 272 -4.34 0.63 -12.40
C ALA A 272 -4.98 -0.58 -13.08
N GLU A 273 -4.18 -1.57 -13.48
CA GLU A 273 -4.69 -2.74 -14.19
C GLU A 273 -5.51 -3.66 -13.28
N TRP A 274 -5.12 -3.82 -12.01
CA TRP A 274 -5.85 -4.65 -11.05
C TRP A 274 -7.13 -3.98 -10.55
N THR A 275 -7.14 -2.65 -10.35
CA THR A 275 -8.37 -1.90 -10.06
C THR A 275 -9.34 -1.99 -11.24
N LYS A 276 -8.84 -1.91 -12.48
CA LYS A 276 -9.64 -2.12 -13.69
C LYS A 276 -10.20 -3.54 -13.78
N ALA A 277 -9.46 -4.55 -13.33
CA ALA A 277 -9.94 -5.93 -13.28
C ALA A 277 -11.15 -6.08 -12.34
N TYR A 278 -11.10 -5.46 -11.15
CA TYR A 278 -12.26 -5.38 -10.26
C TYR A 278 -13.44 -4.65 -10.93
N ARG A 279 -13.20 -3.50 -11.59
CA ARG A 279 -14.26 -2.78 -12.32
C ARG A 279 -14.93 -3.67 -13.37
N ASN A 280 -14.14 -4.39 -14.15
CA ASN A 280 -14.66 -5.33 -15.15
C ASN A 280 -15.51 -6.43 -14.51
N ALA A 281 -15.09 -6.95 -13.35
CA ALA A 281 -15.83 -7.98 -12.63
C ALA A 281 -17.17 -7.45 -12.09
N VAL A 282 -17.15 -6.26 -11.48
CA VAL A 282 -18.38 -5.59 -10.98
C VAL A 282 -19.35 -5.29 -12.13
N ASP A 283 -18.86 -4.74 -13.24
CA ASP A 283 -19.72 -4.42 -14.40
C ASP A 283 -20.37 -5.68 -15.01
N ARG A 284 -19.63 -6.79 -15.08
CA ARG A 284 -20.18 -8.09 -15.53
C ARG A 284 -21.25 -8.60 -14.55
N SER A 285 -20.97 -8.54 -13.25
CA SER A 285 -21.92 -8.93 -12.21
C SER A 285 -23.19 -8.07 -12.29
N ASN A 286 -23.06 -6.75 -12.33
CA ASN A 286 -24.19 -5.83 -12.44
C ASN A 286 -25.05 -6.11 -13.68
N LYS A 287 -24.40 -6.36 -14.82
CA LYS A 287 -25.09 -6.75 -16.05
C LYS A 287 -25.85 -8.07 -15.91
N ASN A 288 -25.25 -9.07 -15.27
CA ASN A 288 -25.84 -10.40 -15.11
C ASN A 288 -27.04 -10.39 -14.17
N ARG A 289 -26.97 -9.59 -13.12
CA ARG A 289 -27.97 -9.54 -12.04
C ARG A 289 -29.02 -8.44 -12.24
N GLY A 290 -28.69 -7.38 -12.99
CA GLY A 290 -29.53 -6.18 -13.11
C GLY A 290 -29.50 -5.32 -11.85
N THR A 291 -28.38 -5.33 -11.09
CA THR A 291 -28.13 -4.56 -9.86
C THR A 291 -27.07 -3.49 -10.08
N THR A 292 -26.93 -2.58 -9.10
CA THR A 292 -25.94 -1.50 -9.09
C THR A 292 -24.99 -1.68 -7.90
N LEU A 293 -24.23 -2.81 -7.89
CA LEU A 293 -23.11 -2.98 -6.94
C LEU A 293 -22.06 -1.93 -7.24
N LEU A 294 -21.60 -1.21 -6.21
CA LEU A 294 -20.57 -0.17 -6.30
C LEU A 294 -19.18 -0.76 -6.12
N LEU A 295 -18.18 -0.10 -6.71
CA LEU A 295 -16.76 -0.37 -6.50
C LEU A 295 -16.10 0.82 -5.81
N GLY A 296 -15.58 0.63 -4.60
CA GLY A 296 -14.66 1.57 -3.95
C GLY A 296 -13.20 1.16 -4.14
N THR A 297 -12.29 1.95 -3.59
CA THR A 297 -10.92 1.54 -3.27
C THR A 297 -10.64 1.85 -1.82
N ASN A 298 -9.90 0.98 -1.12
CA ASN A 298 -9.43 1.21 0.23
C ASN A 298 -7.90 1.37 0.20
N ALA A 299 -7.45 2.63 0.02
CA ALA A 299 -6.03 2.93 -0.08
C ALA A 299 -5.34 2.89 1.28
N GLU A 300 -4.33 2.06 1.42
CA GLU A 300 -3.58 1.90 2.67
C GLU A 300 -2.62 3.07 2.88
N MET A 301 -2.79 3.81 3.98
CA MET A 301 -1.97 4.97 4.33
C MET A 301 -0.70 4.60 5.12
N PHE A 302 -0.51 3.32 5.37
CA PHE A 302 0.65 2.77 6.05
C PHE A 302 1.62 2.10 5.07
N VAL A 303 2.80 1.75 5.56
CA VAL A 303 3.75 0.84 4.93
C VAL A 303 4.17 -0.20 5.96
N GLN A 304 4.05 -1.48 5.61
CA GLN A 304 4.72 -2.53 6.36
C GLN A 304 6.15 -2.60 5.86
N PRO A 305 7.15 -2.38 6.72
CA PRO A 305 8.53 -2.57 6.35
C PRO A 305 8.75 -4.00 5.91
N ASP A 306 9.55 -4.18 4.86
CA ASP A 306 10.02 -5.48 4.43
C ASP A 306 10.65 -6.22 5.63
N ALA A 307 10.18 -7.44 5.91
CA ALA A 307 10.62 -8.20 7.09
C ALA A 307 12.13 -8.44 7.11
N GLU A 308 12.79 -8.43 5.94
CA GLU A 308 14.25 -8.51 5.81
C GLU A 308 14.98 -7.21 6.20
N ARG A 309 14.27 -6.07 6.20
CA ARG A 309 14.79 -4.75 6.50
C ARG A 309 14.37 -4.24 7.88
N MET A 310 13.58 -5.01 8.62
CA MET A 310 13.16 -4.60 9.95
C MET A 310 14.32 -4.74 10.95
N THR A 311 14.95 -3.63 11.28
CA THR A 311 15.86 -3.52 12.43
C THR A 311 15.12 -3.19 13.73
N ALA A 312 13.80 -3.36 13.75
CA ALA A 312 12.99 -3.16 14.94
C ALA A 312 13.36 -4.16 16.05
N PRO A 313 13.38 -3.74 17.33
CA PRO A 313 13.49 -4.66 18.44
C PRO A 313 12.43 -5.75 18.32
N HIS A 314 12.81 -7.00 18.56
CA HIS A 314 11.93 -8.15 18.46
C HIS A 314 10.54 -7.90 19.05
N GLY A 315 9.49 -8.07 18.26
CA GLY A 315 8.11 -8.06 18.70
C GLY A 315 7.33 -6.75 18.51
N VAL A 316 7.91 -5.74 17.86
CA VAL A 316 7.16 -4.52 17.52
C VAL A 316 6.89 -4.50 16.01
N SER A 317 5.64 -4.71 15.63
CA SER A 317 5.18 -4.49 14.27
C SER A 317 5.09 -2.97 14.05
N TYR A 318 5.97 -2.40 13.26
CA TYR A 318 5.88 -1.01 12.86
C TYR A 318 5.20 -0.91 11.50
N SER A 319 3.99 -0.38 11.46
CA SER A 319 3.49 0.22 10.24
C SER A 319 3.98 1.66 10.20
N GLY A 320 4.79 2.00 9.21
CA GLY A 320 5.17 3.39 8.94
C GLY A 320 4.02 4.14 8.27
N ILE A 321 4.14 5.48 8.21
CA ILE A 321 3.18 6.34 7.51
C ILE A 321 3.72 6.62 6.10
N LYS A 322 2.89 6.45 5.08
CA LYS A 322 3.21 6.85 3.70
C LYS A 322 3.20 8.37 3.57
N ASN A 323 4.08 8.94 2.75
CA ASN A 323 4.03 10.36 2.42
C ASN A 323 2.81 10.70 1.54
N VAL A 324 2.44 11.98 1.51
CA VAL A 324 1.21 12.43 0.84
C VAL A 324 1.25 12.21 -0.67
N ARG A 325 2.42 12.36 -1.31
CA ARG A 325 2.57 12.14 -2.76
C ARG A 325 2.31 10.69 -3.15
N ASP A 326 2.89 9.73 -2.42
CA ASP A 326 2.66 8.30 -2.67
C ASP A 326 1.17 7.95 -2.48
N PHE A 327 0.57 8.41 -1.39
CA PHE A 327 -0.83 8.16 -1.09
C PHE A 327 -1.77 8.73 -2.16
N THR A 328 -1.59 10.01 -2.52
CA THR A 328 -2.46 10.67 -3.51
C THR A 328 -2.27 10.10 -4.92
N THR A 329 -1.05 9.72 -5.31
CA THR A 329 -0.79 9.05 -6.58
C THR A 329 -1.58 7.74 -6.70
N ARG A 330 -1.69 6.96 -5.62
CA ARG A 330 -2.48 5.72 -5.62
C ARG A 330 -3.97 5.98 -5.76
N LEU A 331 -4.49 6.99 -5.06
CA LEU A 331 -5.88 7.40 -5.21
C LEU A 331 -6.19 7.93 -6.62
N GLU A 332 -5.31 8.76 -7.20
CA GLU A 332 -5.44 9.23 -8.60
C GLU A 332 -5.41 8.06 -9.59
N THR A 333 -4.57 7.05 -9.32
CA THR A 333 -4.46 5.85 -10.16
C THR A 333 -5.74 5.01 -10.12
N ALA A 334 -6.38 4.88 -8.96
CA ALA A 334 -7.61 4.12 -8.80
C ALA A 334 -8.86 4.88 -9.29
N LYS A 335 -8.90 6.20 -9.12
CA LYS A 335 -10.07 7.08 -9.38
C LYS A 335 -10.82 6.80 -10.69
N PRO A 336 -10.18 6.55 -11.85
CA PRO A 336 -10.89 6.32 -13.11
C PRO A 336 -11.76 5.07 -13.13
N PHE A 337 -11.56 4.17 -12.17
CA PHE A 337 -12.18 2.84 -12.16
C PHE A 337 -13.18 2.64 -11.01
N VAL A 338 -13.23 3.56 -10.03
CA VAL A 338 -14.01 3.38 -8.80
C VAL A 338 -15.09 4.43 -8.64
N ASP A 339 -16.13 4.09 -7.89
CA ASP A 339 -17.27 4.95 -7.58
C ASP A 339 -17.01 5.76 -6.29
N ALA A 340 -16.11 5.30 -5.42
CA ALA A 340 -15.77 5.95 -4.16
C ALA A 340 -14.31 5.72 -3.73
N LEU A 341 -13.73 6.69 -3.03
CA LEU A 341 -12.36 6.68 -2.54
C LEU A 341 -12.35 6.55 -1.01
N PHE A 342 -11.97 5.39 -0.50
CA PHE A 342 -11.75 5.14 0.92
C PHE A 342 -10.26 4.95 1.21
N CYS A 343 -9.89 5.08 2.50
CA CYS A 343 -8.52 4.85 2.95
C CYS A 343 -8.46 4.14 4.30
N PHE A 344 -7.41 3.38 4.53
CA PHE A 344 -7.08 2.75 5.80
C PHE A 344 -5.74 3.28 6.33
N ALA A 345 -5.72 4.15 7.33
CA ALA A 345 -6.83 4.87 7.91
C ALA A 345 -6.36 6.29 8.27
N TYR A 346 -7.10 7.28 7.82
CA TYR A 346 -6.77 8.69 8.07
C TYR A 346 -6.61 9.02 9.57
N PRO A 347 -7.52 8.60 10.49
CA PRO A 347 -7.38 8.93 11.92
C PRO A 347 -6.07 8.43 12.54
N HIS A 348 -5.50 7.34 12.01
CA HIS A 348 -4.28 6.73 12.53
C HIS A 348 -3.01 7.36 11.97
N HIS A 349 -3.06 7.82 10.71
CA HIS A 349 -1.86 8.15 9.96
C HIS A 349 -1.74 9.62 9.57
N TYR A 350 -2.86 10.32 9.36
CA TYR A 350 -2.84 11.70 8.87
C TYR A 350 -3.59 12.69 9.74
N SER A 351 -4.32 12.21 10.77
CA SER A 351 -4.95 13.13 11.72
C SER A 351 -3.90 14.00 12.41
N PRO A 352 -4.09 15.34 12.45
CA PRO A 352 -3.14 16.26 13.07
C PRO A 352 -3.00 16.08 14.58
N TYR A 353 -3.91 15.31 15.19
CA TYR A 353 -3.93 15.03 16.62
C TYR A 353 -3.20 13.73 16.99
N ASN A 354 -3.09 12.81 16.02
CA ASN A 354 -2.50 11.50 16.22
C ASN A 354 -1.13 11.34 15.57
N THR A 355 -0.76 12.23 14.63
CA THR A 355 0.51 12.19 13.90
C THR A 355 1.12 13.59 13.76
N ASP A 356 2.12 13.76 12.88
CA ASP A 356 2.62 15.09 12.54
C ASP A 356 1.54 15.88 11.78
N PRO A 357 1.15 17.08 12.25
CA PRO A 357 0.10 17.89 11.63
C PRO A 357 0.34 18.24 10.17
N GLN A 358 1.60 18.22 9.71
CA GLN A 358 1.94 18.54 8.32
C GLN A 358 1.38 17.51 7.33
N PHE A 359 1.15 16.24 7.73
CA PHE A 359 0.44 15.28 6.87
C PHE A 359 -0.95 15.77 6.49
N HIS A 360 -1.72 16.24 7.47
CA HIS A 360 -3.04 16.81 7.23
C HIS A 360 -2.99 18.06 6.36
N GLU A 361 -2.11 19.02 6.69
CA GLU A 361 -2.03 20.29 5.98
C GLU A 361 -1.57 20.10 4.51
N CYS A 362 -0.62 19.21 4.27
CA CYS A 362 -0.16 18.89 2.92
C CYS A 362 -1.29 18.19 2.12
N LEU A 363 -1.98 17.21 2.69
CA LEU A 363 -3.12 16.55 2.04
C LEU A 363 -4.25 17.53 1.75
N LYS A 364 -4.66 18.34 2.71
CA LYS A 364 -5.71 19.37 2.56
C LYS A 364 -5.36 20.36 1.45
N THR A 365 -4.10 20.79 1.38
CA THR A 365 -3.62 21.68 0.32
C THR A 365 -3.71 21.02 -1.05
N TYR A 366 -3.30 19.74 -1.15
CA TYR A 366 -3.43 18.99 -2.40
C TYR A 366 -4.89 18.82 -2.83
N LEU A 367 -5.78 18.39 -1.93
CA LEU A 367 -7.20 18.20 -2.24
C LEU A 367 -7.85 19.51 -2.74
N LYS A 368 -7.44 20.64 -2.19
CA LYS A 368 -7.94 21.98 -2.59
C LYS A 368 -7.36 22.48 -3.90
N THR A 369 -6.10 22.20 -4.20
CA THR A 369 -5.36 22.90 -5.25
C THR A 369 -4.83 21.99 -6.35
N GLY A 370 -4.81 20.69 -6.15
CA GLY A 370 -4.13 19.70 -7.00
C GLY A 370 -2.62 19.78 -6.94
N LYS A 371 -2.05 20.53 -5.99
CA LYS A 371 -0.61 20.72 -5.89
C LYS A 371 -0.09 20.22 -4.56
N ILE A 372 0.98 19.45 -4.63
CA ILE A 372 1.79 19.06 -3.48
C ILE A 372 3.01 19.97 -3.45
N GLU A 373 3.41 20.37 -2.28
CA GLU A 373 4.66 21.09 -2.04
C GLU A 373 5.85 20.31 -2.67
N SER A 374 6.88 21.00 -3.18
CA SER A 374 7.96 20.40 -3.99
C SER A 374 9.36 20.86 -3.62
N GLU A 375 9.54 21.56 -2.50
CA GLU A 375 10.84 21.98 -1.99
C GLU A 375 11.45 20.84 -1.15
N PRO A 376 12.59 20.23 -1.57
CA PRO A 376 13.14 19.11 -0.82
C PRO A 376 13.77 19.56 0.51
N PRO A 377 13.73 18.70 1.54
CA PRO A 377 14.44 18.95 2.78
C PRO A 377 15.96 18.99 2.57
N THR A 378 16.67 19.56 3.53
CA THR A 378 18.13 19.46 3.55
C THR A 378 18.60 18.17 4.20
N SER A 379 19.76 17.68 3.77
CA SER A 379 20.44 16.56 4.43
C SER A 379 20.86 16.91 5.87
N PRO A 380 21.10 15.91 6.73
CA PRO A 380 21.67 16.15 8.07
C PRO A 380 23.00 16.87 8.00
N THR A 381 23.24 17.79 8.93
CA THR A 381 24.52 18.49 9.05
C THR A 381 25.40 17.94 10.18
N ASN A 382 24.85 17.10 11.04
CA ASN A 382 25.57 16.43 12.11
C ASN A 382 24.94 15.09 12.48
N ILE A 383 25.77 14.10 12.81
CA ILE A 383 25.39 12.75 13.18
C ILE A 383 26.05 12.41 14.52
N GLU A 384 25.23 12.30 15.56
CA GLU A 384 25.66 11.83 16.87
C GLU A 384 25.55 10.31 16.92
N VAL A 385 26.60 9.62 17.33
CA VAL A 385 26.62 8.17 17.47
C VAL A 385 26.89 7.80 18.92
N GLN A 386 26.08 6.92 19.46
CA GLN A 386 26.25 6.37 20.83
C GLN A 386 26.44 4.86 20.75
N LEU A 387 27.37 4.36 21.55
CA LEU A 387 27.51 2.93 21.77
C LEU A 387 26.44 2.48 22.76
N ILE A 388 25.59 1.57 22.36
CA ILE A 388 24.57 0.96 23.22
C ILE A 388 24.80 -0.54 23.35
N GLU A 389 24.26 -1.13 24.40
CA GLU A 389 24.15 -2.58 24.54
C GLU A 389 22.70 -3.02 24.34
N SER A 390 22.47 -3.94 23.40
CA SER A 390 21.18 -4.52 23.12
C SER A 390 21.35 -6.00 22.80
N ASP A 391 20.55 -6.87 23.43
CA ASP A 391 20.61 -8.32 23.28
C ASP A 391 22.01 -8.92 23.50
N GLY A 392 22.76 -8.37 24.46
CA GLY A 392 24.14 -8.79 24.79
C GLY A 392 25.18 -8.44 23.72
N LYS A 393 24.85 -7.55 22.78
CA LYS A 393 25.75 -7.05 21.73
C LYS A 393 25.92 -5.54 21.83
N GLN A 394 27.12 -5.07 21.55
CA GLN A 394 27.36 -3.65 21.34
C GLN A 394 26.92 -3.22 19.95
N ARG A 395 26.20 -2.09 19.86
CA ARG A 395 25.63 -1.57 18.62
C ARG A 395 25.76 -0.06 18.54
N PRO A 396 25.92 0.50 17.33
CA PRO A 396 25.87 1.94 17.12
C PRO A 396 24.41 2.40 17.05
N LYS A 397 24.11 3.45 17.80
CA LYS A 397 22.83 4.18 17.73
C LYS A 397 23.10 5.57 17.21
N PHE A 398 22.51 5.93 16.10
CA PHE A 398 22.68 7.17 15.38
C PHE A 398 21.54 8.15 15.68
N THR A 399 21.86 9.42 15.78
CA THR A 399 20.90 10.53 15.85
C THR A 399 21.28 11.55 14.78
N PHE A 400 20.40 11.79 13.84
CA PHE A 400 20.60 12.72 12.74
C PHE A 400 20.04 14.09 13.11
N THR A 401 20.80 15.16 12.92
CA THR A 401 20.40 16.51 13.31
C THR A 401 20.76 17.55 12.25
N GLY A 402 20.10 18.72 12.33
CA GLY A 402 20.38 19.85 11.48
C GLY A 402 19.66 19.84 10.13
N MET A 403 18.76 18.86 9.88
CA MET A 403 17.87 18.90 8.74
C MET A 403 16.96 20.12 8.86
N LYS A 404 16.62 20.72 7.72
CA LYS A 404 15.68 21.84 7.61
C LYS A 404 14.72 21.58 6.46
N ASP A 405 13.50 21.97 6.66
CA ASP A 405 12.43 21.89 5.68
C ASP A 405 11.37 22.96 5.94
N ASN A 406 10.58 23.32 4.92
CA ASN A 406 9.42 24.18 5.03
C ASN A 406 8.17 23.45 5.56
N THR A 407 8.21 22.10 5.55
CA THR A 407 7.25 21.21 6.20
C THR A 407 7.95 20.41 7.30
N SER A 408 7.70 19.10 7.41
CA SER A 408 8.37 18.23 8.39
C SER A 408 9.14 17.12 7.69
N VAL A 409 10.39 16.92 8.07
CA VAL A 409 11.15 15.73 7.69
C VAL A 409 10.63 14.54 8.51
N VAL A 410 10.08 13.55 7.84
CA VAL A 410 9.38 12.44 8.52
C VAL A 410 9.96 11.07 8.21
N HIS A 411 10.77 10.96 7.17
CA HIS A 411 11.33 9.70 6.71
C HIS A 411 12.82 9.87 6.42
N THR A 412 13.60 8.82 6.65
CA THR A 412 15.03 8.83 6.35
C THR A 412 15.39 7.49 5.74
N ASN A 413 15.90 7.50 4.51
CA ASN A 413 16.48 6.33 3.87
C ASN A 413 17.94 6.20 4.27
N ILE A 414 18.37 5.01 4.64
CA ILE A 414 19.72 4.68 5.06
C ILE A 414 20.30 3.69 4.08
N TYR A 415 21.39 4.08 3.45
CA TYR A 415 22.15 3.24 2.55
C TYR A 415 23.45 2.81 3.23
N LYS A 416 23.87 1.58 2.98
CA LYS A 416 25.14 1.04 3.45
C LYS A 416 25.91 0.51 2.24
N ASN A 417 27.11 1.05 2.01
CA ASN A 417 27.95 0.70 0.87
C ASN A 417 27.18 0.82 -0.48
N GLY A 418 26.47 1.94 -0.66
CA GLY A 418 25.74 2.28 -1.90
C GLY A 418 24.37 1.59 -2.07
N LYS A 419 23.93 0.73 -1.14
CA LYS A 419 22.65 0.04 -1.21
C LYS A 419 21.68 0.54 -0.16
N LEU A 420 20.40 0.63 -0.50
CA LEU A 420 19.36 0.84 0.51
C LEU A 420 19.41 -0.32 1.51
N TYR A 421 19.71 0.03 2.74
CA TYR A 421 19.97 -0.90 3.83
C TYR A 421 18.83 -0.92 4.83
N ASP A 422 18.35 0.26 5.19
CA ASP A 422 17.27 0.43 6.14
C ASP A 422 16.57 1.78 5.91
N TYR A 423 15.50 2.02 6.63
CA TYR A 423 14.82 3.30 6.62
C TYR A 423 14.13 3.58 7.96
N ILE A 424 14.04 4.86 8.32
CA ILE A 424 13.26 5.34 9.43
C ILE A 424 11.95 5.88 8.86
N VAL A 425 10.82 5.39 9.32
CA VAL A 425 9.49 5.91 8.99
C VAL A 425 8.80 6.43 10.24
N PRO A 426 7.94 7.44 10.13
CA PRO A 426 7.16 7.89 11.26
C PRO A 426 6.25 6.74 11.71
N ALA A 427 6.30 6.42 12.99
CA ALA A 427 5.32 5.52 13.58
C ALA A 427 3.98 6.25 13.73
N ALA A 428 2.87 5.57 13.44
CA ALA A 428 1.56 6.06 13.87
C ALA A 428 1.60 6.24 15.39
N LYS A 429 1.17 7.40 15.87
CA LYS A 429 1.12 7.65 17.31
C LYS A 429 0.11 6.71 17.98
N VAL A 430 0.62 5.67 18.59
CA VAL A 430 -0.03 5.06 19.73
C VAL A 430 0.78 5.53 20.93
N GLY A 431 0.46 6.72 21.44
CA GLY A 431 0.95 7.18 22.73
C GLY A 431 2.38 7.71 22.84
N GLY A 432 3.04 8.21 21.79
CA GLY A 432 4.38 8.76 21.96
C GLY A 432 4.93 9.54 20.76
N ASN A 433 5.81 10.52 21.02
CA ASN A 433 6.58 11.20 19.99
C ASN A 433 7.60 10.21 19.40
N ALA A 434 7.32 9.66 18.24
CA ALA A 434 8.32 8.95 17.47
C ALA A 434 9.42 9.97 17.07
N THR A 435 10.61 9.82 17.59
CA THR A 435 11.78 10.59 17.14
C THR A 435 12.22 9.98 15.82
N GLN A 436 11.91 10.65 14.74
CA GLN A 436 12.10 10.17 13.37
C GLN A 436 13.55 10.28 12.87
N ASN A 437 14.45 10.71 13.72
CA ASN A 437 15.86 10.94 13.40
C ASN A 437 16.80 10.06 14.21
N VAL A 438 16.31 9.00 14.82
CA VAL A 438 17.12 8.05 15.62
C VAL A 438 17.05 6.66 15.02
N TRP A 439 18.20 6.05 14.78
CA TRP A 439 18.32 4.73 14.19
C TRP A 439 19.39 3.90 14.91
N THR A 440 19.18 2.60 15.03
CA THR A 440 20.14 1.64 15.56
C THR A 440 20.43 0.57 14.52
N ASP A 441 21.69 0.38 14.14
CA ASP A 441 22.06 -0.73 13.25
C ASP A 441 22.07 -2.05 14.04
N TYR A 442 20.95 -2.75 14.02
CA TYR A 442 20.81 -4.05 14.71
C TYR A 442 21.58 -5.19 14.01
N ASN A 443 21.89 -5.03 12.74
CA ASN A 443 22.67 -5.97 11.94
C ASN A 443 24.12 -5.52 11.75
N PHE A 444 24.59 -4.59 12.62
CA PHE A 444 25.95 -4.08 12.56
C PHE A 444 26.96 -5.22 12.69
N THR A 445 27.86 -5.29 11.74
CA THR A 445 29.09 -6.09 11.78
C THR A 445 30.25 -5.14 12.02
N ASP A 446 31.29 -5.58 12.73
CA ASP A 446 32.46 -4.74 13.12
C ASP A 446 33.29 -4.19 11.93
N ASP A 447 32.66 -4.02 10.76
CA ASP A 447 33.29 -3.52 9.55
C ASP A 447 33.21 -1.98 9.48
N ASN A 448 34.21 -1.37 8.85
CA ASN A 448 34.21 0.06 8.52
C ASN A 448 33.22 0.28 7.35
N ALA A 449 31.95 0.48 7.67
CA ALA A 449 30.91 0.73 6.69
C ALA A 449 30.85 2.20 6.29
N ILE A 450 30.54 2.47 5.03
CA ILE A 450 30.15 3.78 4.56
C ILE A 450 28.64 3.82 4.51
N TYR A 451 28.06 4.78 5.20
CA TYR A 451 26.64 5.06 5.19
C TYR A 451 26.33 6.28 4.33
N GLU A 452 25.20 6.26 3.67
CA GLU A 452 24.61 7.42 3.04
C GLU A 452 23.19 7.59 3.55
N ILE A 453 22.75 8.84 3.64
CA ILE A 453 21.42 9.19 4.15
C ILE A 453 20.76 10.14 3.17
N GLU A 454 19.49 9.94 2.95
CA GLU A 454 18.60 10.90 2.32
C GLU A 454 17.34 11.06 3.17
N CYS A 455 16.90 12.29 3.36
CA CYS A 455 15.72 12.64 4.14
C CYS A 455 14.53 12.87 3.23
N VAL A 456 13.33 12.52 3.70
CA VAL A 456 12.08 12.70 2.98
C VAL A 456 11.10 13.46 3.86
N ASP A 457 10.44 14.48 3.30
CA ASP A 457 9.39 15.25 3.98
C ASP A 457 8.02 14.57 3.92
N VAL A 458 7.02 15.17 4.58
CA VAL A 458 5.65 14.66 4.58
C VAL A 458 5.01 14.66 3.19
N CYS A 459 5.47 15.54 2.30
CA CYS A 459 4.99 15.67 0.93
C CYS A 459 5.65 14.70 -0.05
N GLY A 460 6.72 14.00 0.38
CA GLY A 460 7.45 13.02 -0.42
C GLY A 460 8.59 13.63 -1.25
N ASN A 461 9.06 14.85 -0.92
CA ASN A 461 10.26 15.40 -1.53
C ASN A 461 11.49 14.85 -0.81
N VAL A 462 12.57 14.64 -1.57
CA VAL A 462 13.76 13.91 -1.13
C VAL A 462 14.97 14.83 -1.15
N SER A 463 15.75 14.87 -0.07
CA SER A 463 17.00 15.64 0.02
C SER A 463 18.08 15.08 -0.92
N ASP A 464 19.12 15.87 -1.15
CA ASP A 464 20.39 15.30 -1.60
C ASP A 464 20.89 14.27 -0.59
N LYS A 465 21.66 13.30 -1.04
CA LYS A 465 22.33 12.35 -0.15
C LYS A 465 23.54 13.00 0.51
N CYS A 466 23.81 12.62 1.75
CA CYS A 466 25.08 12.85 2.42
C CYS A 466 25.70 11.54 2.85
N SER A 467 27.03 11.47 2.98
CA SER A 467 27.76 10.27 3.33
C SER A 467 28.58 10.45 4.61
N PHE A 468 28.77 9.34 5.34
CA PHE A 468 29.66 9.28 6.49
C PHE A 468 30.20 7.86 6.70
N SER A 469 31.32 7.76 7.40
CA SER A 469 31.88 6.49 7.86
C SER A 469 31.93 6.44 9.39
N LEU A 470 31.74 5.23 9.93
CA LEU A 470 31.83 5.01 11.38
C LEU A 470 33.19 4.42 11.73
N ASP A 471 33.98 5.14 12.53
CA ASP A 471 35.14 4.55 13.20
C ASP A 471 34.67 3.77 14.44
N TRP A 472 34.50 2.46 14.26
CA TRP A 472 34.03 1.57 15.31
C TRP A 472 34.99 1.46 16.49
N ASN A 473 36.30 1.54 16.24
CA ASN A 473 37.29 1.48 17.32
C ASN A 473 37.25 2.76 18.18
N ALA A 474 37.20 3.92 17.55
CA ALA A 474 37.00 5.18 18.25
C ALA A 474 35.69 5.21 19.05
N LEU A 475 34.60 4.68 18.49
CA LEU A 475 33.32 4.58 19.20
C LEU A 475 33.42 3.67 20.44
N LYS A 476 34.08 2.53 20.34
CA LYS A 476 34.30 1.63 21.49
C LYS A 476 35.16 2.27 22.59
N GLU A 477 36.17 3.08 22.23
CA GLU A 477 37.02 3.76 23.17
C GLU A 477 36.33 4.92 23.89
N THR A 478 35.51 5.69 23.18
CA THR A 478 34.90 6.93 23.69
C THR A 478 33.45 6.77 24.15
N GLY A 479 32.74 5.72 23.71
CA GLY A 479 31.33 5.50 23.96
C GLY A 479 30.40 6.37 23.12
N SER A 480 30.92 7.43 22.49
CA SER A 480 30.14 8.30 21.59
C SER A 480 31.05 9.04 20.61
N LEU A 481 30.50 9.40 19.45
CA LEU A 481 31.15 10.19 18.40
C LEU A 481 30.17 11.23 17.86
N SER A 482 30.73 12.35 17.38
CA SER A 482 30.01 13.34 16.57
C SER A 482 30.67 13.38 15.19
N ILE A 483 29.88 13.14 14.13
CA ILE A 483 30.37 13.01 12.76
C ILE A 483 29.71 14.09 11.90
N MET A 484 30.52 14.85 11.18
CA MET A 484 30.03 15.76 10.14
C MET A 484 29.98 14.98 8.83
N PRO A 485 28.78 14.83 8.22
CA PRO A 485 28.67 14.16 6.95
C PRO A 485 29.31 14.97 5.82
N SER A 486 29.70 14.28 4.77
CA SER A 486 30.21 14.84 3.52
C SER A 486 29.19 14.62 2.40
N ASP A 487 29.47 15.16 1.20
CA ASP A 487 28.66 14.88 0.03
C ASP A 487 28.58 13.37 -0.24
N ALA A 488 27.52 12.95 -0.92
CA ALA A 488 27.34 11.56 -1.30
C ALA A 488 28.51 11.04 -2.14
N ILE A 489 28.83 9.77 -1.97
CA ILE A 489 29.83 9.12 -2.79
C ILE A 489 29.19 8.82 -4.17
N ASP A 490 29.87 9.23 -5.23
CA ASP A 490 29.50 8.81 -6.58
C ASP A 490 29.91 7.36 -6.82
N TRP A 491 28.99 6.42 -6.59
CA TRP A 491 29.21 5.00 -6.81
C TRP A 491 29.24 4.61 -8.31
N ASN A 492 28.92 5.53 -9.21
CA ASN A 492 28.85 5.25 -10.66
C ASN A 492 30.24 5.13 -11.31
N TRP A 493 31.30 5.65 -10.67
CA TRP A 493 32.66 5.62 -11.23
C TRP A 493 33.30 4.22 -11.28
N THR A 494 32.68 3.22 -10.65
CA THR A 494 33.28 1.88 -10.52
C THR A 494 32.92 0.92 -11.65
N SER A 495 31.97 1.26 -12.55
CA SER A 495 31.34 0.25 -13.37
C SER A 495 32.05 -0.06 -14.69
N LEU A 496 32.46 0.92 -15.50
CA LEU A 496 33.03 0.63 -16.80
C LEU A 496 34.47 0.15 -16.76
N ASP A 497 35.29 0.65 -15.82
CA ASP A 497 36.69 0.25 -15.66
C ASP A 497 36.84 -1.20 -15.17
N PHE A 498 35.80 -1.75 -14.55
CA PHE A 498 35.76 -3.12 -14.06
C PHE A 498 35.02 -4.09 -15.00
N LEU A 499 34.39 -3.61 -16.06
CA LEU A 499 33.61 -4.42 -16.99
C LEU A 499 34.31 -4.57 -18.33
N SER A 500 34.38 -5.79 -18.82
CA SER A 500 34.66 -6.04 -20.24
C SER A 500 33.35 -6.27 -20.99
N TYR A 501 33.21 -5.64 -22.14
CA TYR A 501 31.99 -5.72 -22.94
C TYR A 501 32.28 -5.74 -24.45
N SER A 502 31.26 -6.09 -25.20
CA SER A 502 31.27 -6.01 -26.66
C SER A 502 30.01 -5.34 -27.17
N VAL A 503 30.19 -4.43 -28.12
CA VAL A 503 29.08 -3.71 -28.76
C VAL A 503 28.68 -4.46 -30.05
N THR A 504 27.38 -4.74 -30.17
CA THR A 504 26.78 -5.43 -31.33
C THR A 504 25.72 -4.55 -31.99
N ASP A 505 25.15 -4.98 -33.10
CA ASP A 505 24.03 -4.25 -33.71
C ASP A 505 22.76 -4.27 -32.86
N SER A 506 22.58 -5.32 -32.04
CA SER A 506 21.40 -5.52 -31.17
C SER A 506 21.57 -5.00 -29.75
N GLY A 507 22.71 -4.42 -29.40
CA GLY A 507 22.99 -3.92 -28.05
C GLY A 507 24.36 -4.31 -27.51
N VAL A 508 24.61 -4.02 -26.25
CA VAL A 508 25.88 -4.33 -25.57
C VAL A 508 25.75 -5.63 -24.78
N ARG A 509 26.83 -6.39 -24.77
CA ARG A 509 26.97 -7.65 -24.03
C ARG A 509 28.10 -7.52 -23.02
N ILE A 510 27.85 -7.79 -21.76
CA ILE A 510 28.87 -7.81 -20.68
C ILE A 510 29.57 -9.16 -20.74
N ASN A 511 30.86 -9.16 -21.03
CA ASN A 511 31.65 -10.38 -21.26
C ASN A 511 32.50 -10.80 -20.05
N GLY A 512 32.75 -9.87 -19.12
CA GLY A 512 33.55 -10.15 -17.93
C GLY A 512 33.58 -9.02 -16.92
N CYS A 513 34.06 -9.34 -15.71
CA CYS A 513 34.25 -8.41 -14.62
C CYS A 513 35.63 -8.60 -13.99
N ASP A 514 36.29 -7.50 -13.61
CA ASP A 514 37.54 -7.54 -12.83
C ASP A 514 37.29 -8.24 -11.47
N LYS A 515 38.22 -9.09 -11.09
CA LYS A 515 38.14 -9.89 -9.84
C LYS A 515 38.30 -9.07 -8.57
N ASN A 516 38.70 -7.80 -8.68
CA ASN A 516 38.81 -6.87 -7.58
C ASN A 516 37.56 -6.00 -7.41
N ALA A 517 36.59 -6.08 -8.31
CA ALA A 517 35.34 -5.38 -8.20
C ALA A 517 34.60 -5.80 -6.92
N VAL A 518 34.11 -4.83 -6.16
CA VAL A 518 33.33 -5.05 -4.93
C VAL A 518 31.85 -4.76 -5.20
N HIS A 519 31.58 -3.63 -5.83
CA HIS A 519 30.24 -3.20 -6.22
C HIS A 519 30.25 -2.83 -7.69
N ILE A 520 29.29 -3.36 -8.46
CA ILE A 520 29.14 -3.08 -9.89
C ILE A 520 27.73 -2.56 -10.14
N ILE A 521 27.65 -1.43 -10.82
CA ILE A 521 26.42 -0.96 -11.45
C ILE A 521 26.61 -1.13 -12.94
N ILE A 522 25.86 -2.04 -13.57
CA ILE A 522 25.84 -2.17 -15.02
C ILE A 522 25.00 -1.02 -15.56
N PRO A 523 25.56 -0.12 -16.39
CA PRO A 523 24.76 0.96 -16.96
C PRO A 523 23.71 0.41 -17.94
N ASP A 524 22.62 1.11 -18.08
CA ASP A 524 21.55 0.78 -19.02
C ASP A 524 21.99 0.97 -20.49
N GLU A 525 22.97 1.84 -20.74
CA GLU A 525 23.51 2.15 -22.06
C GLU A 525 25.04 2.31 -22.02
N ILE A 526 25.74 1.76 -23.01
CA ILE A 526 27.17 1.93 -23.24
C ILE A 526 27.37 2.27 -24.74
N GLU A 527 28.12 3.34 -25.03
CA GLU A 527 28.40 3.84 -26.38
C GLU A 527 27.12 4.08 -27.22
N GLY A 528 26.05 4.57 -26.59
CA GLY A 528 24.79 4.88 -27.25
C GLY A 528 23.95 3.66 -27.61
N LYS A 529 24.22 2.49 -26.99
CA LYS A 529 23.46 1.27 -27.20
C LYS A 529 23.06 0.62 -25.87
N PRO A 530 21.82 0.09 -25.74
CA PRO A 530 21.36 -0.54 -24.52
C PRO A 530 22.17 -1.78 -24.15
N VAL A 531 22.47 -1.99 -22.89
CA VAL A 531 23.06 -3.23 -22.37
C VAL A 531 21.96 -4.27 -22.28
N THR A 532 22.07 -5.34 -23.07
CA THR A 532 20.98 -6.31 -23.25
C THR A 532 21.31 -7.72 -22.76
N VAL A 533 22.60 -8.07 -22.64
CA VAL A 533 23.02 -9.43 -22.29
C VAL A 533 24.15 -9.41 -21.26
N ILE A 534 24.08 -10.33 -20.29
CA ILE A 534 25.21 -10.73 -19.45
C ILE A 534 25.66 -12.12 -19.91
N GLU A 535 26.89 -12.23 -20.37
CA GLU A 535 27.42 -13.43 -20.99
C GLU A 535 27.81 -14.54 -20.01
N TRP A 536 28.07 -15.72 -20.52
CA TRP A 536 28.55 -16.86 -19.78
C TRP A 536 29.81 -16.49 -19.00
N TYR A 537 29.84 -16.82 -17.71
CA TYR A 537 30.99 -16.60 -16.82
C TYR A 537 31.41 -15.12 -16.64
N ALA A 538 30.57 -14.14 -17.03
CA ALA A 538 30.93 -12.73 -16.96
C ALA A 538 31.40 -12.29 -15.57
N PHE A 539 30.80 -12.81 -14.52
CA PHE A 539 31.17 -12.57 -13.13
C PHE A 539 31.73 -13.80 -12.42
N GLU A 540 32.22 -14.80 -13.18
CA GLU A 540 32.77 -16.02 -12.58
C GLU A 540 33.95 -15.71 -11.65
N ARG A 541 33.95 -16.30 -10.44
CA ARG A 541 35.02 -16.15 -9.42
C ARG A 541 35.31 -14.69 -9.05
N CYS A 542 34.35 -13.82 -9.08
CA CYS A 542 34.46 -12.48 -8.52
C CYS A 542 34.26 -12.60 -6.99
N GLU A 543 35.31 -13.09 -6.29
CA GLU A 543 35.23 -13.44 -4.87
C GLU A 543 35.07 -12.22 -3.95
N LYS A 544 35.42 -11.02 -4.45
CA LYS A 544 35.24 -9.75 -3.72
C LYS A 544 33.92 -9.06 -4.04
N LEU A 545 33.17 -9.57 -5.02
CA LEU A 545 31.96 -8.93 -5.51
C LEU A 545 30.82 -9.11 -4.52
N GLU A 546 30.44 -8.05 -3.83
CA GLU A 546 29.34 -8.03 -2.86
C GLU A 546 28.00 -7.71 -3.51
N SER A 547 27.99 -6.88 -4.58
CA SER A 547 26.75 -6.50 -5.27
C SER A 547 26.91 -6.20 -6.74
N VAL A 548 25.85 -6.53 -7.49
CA VAL A 548 25.67 -6.12 -8.89
C VAL A 548 24.27 -5.55 -9.08
N VAL A 549 24.18 -4.33 -9.56
CA VAL A 549 22.94 -3.71 -10.03
C VAL A 549 22.83 -3.97 -11.52
N ILE A 550 21.75 -4.64 -11.93
CA ILE A 550 21.49 -5.00 -13.32
C ILE A 550 20.37 -4.10 -13.84
N PRO A 551 20.55 -3.35 -14.94
CA PRO A 551 19.54 -2.45 -15.45
C PRO A 551 18.39 -3.21 -16.13
N GLU A 552 17.24 -2.55 -16.27
CA GLU A 552 16.03 -3.12 -16.91
C GLU A 552 16.22 -3.43 -18.39
N THR A 553 17.22 -2.83 -19.04
CA THR A 553 17.57 -3.09 -20.44
C THR A 553 18.14 -4.47 -20.67
N VAL A 554 18.63 -5.16 -19.62
CA VAL A 554 19.15 -6.53 -19.71
C VAL A 554 17.99 -7.51 -19.86
N THR A 555 17.90 -8.11 -21.05
CA THR A 555 16.86 -9.09 -21.41
C THR A 555 17.34 -10.54 -21.29
N HIS A 556 18.66 -10.75 -21.14
CA HIS A 556 19.21 -12.09 -21.06
C HIS A 556 20.44 -12.16 -20.14
N ILE A 557 20.41 -13.12 -19.21
CA ILE A 557 21.55 -13.49 -18.36
C ILE A 557 21.92 -14.94 -18.70
N SER A 558 23.13 -15.13 -19.23
CA SER A 558 23.59 -16.44 -19.65
C SER A 558 23.84 -17.35 -18.44
N ARG A 559 23.69 -18.66 -18.66
CA ARG A 559 23.93 -19.68 -17.62
C ARG A 559 25.38 -19.56 -17.11
N PHE A 560 25.57 -19.71 -15.79
CA PHE A 560 26.85 -19.56 -15.09
C PHE A 560 27.47 -18.15 -15.15
N ALA A 561 26.70 -17.12 -15.49
CA ALA A 561 27.22 -15.74 -15.50
C ALA A 561 27.86 -15.35 -14.15
N PHE A 562 27.33 -15.82 -13.03
CA PHE A 562 27.78 -15.58 -11.67
C PHE A 562 28.39 -16.81 -10.98
N ALA A 563 28.85 -17.81 -11.73
CA ALA A 563 29.40 -19.03 -11.16
C ALA A 563 30.58 -18.75 -10.21
N HIS A 564 30.55 -19.36 -9.02
CA HIS A 564 31.59 -19.20 -7.99
C HIS A 564 31.86 -17.75 -7.56
N SER A 565 30.92 -16.84 -7.74
CA SER A 565 30.98 -15.51 -7.13
C SER A 565 30.30 -15.53 -5.75
N ILE A 566 30.79 -14.69 -4.81
CA ILE A 566 30.21 -14.59 -3.44
C ILE A 566 28.97 -13.68 -3.44
N CYS A 567 28.65 -13.06 -4.57
CA CYS A 567 27.56 -12.10 -4.70
C CYS A 567 26.22 -12.72 -4.26
N ARG A 568 25.79 -12.41 -3.04
CA ARG A 568 24.54 -12.91 -2.44
C ARG A 568 23.31 -12.07 -2.79
N ASN A 569 23.51 -10.92 -3.44
CA ASN A 569 22.46 -9.94 -3.69
C ASN A 569 22.47 -9.49 -5.14
N HIS A 570 21.50 -9.97 -5.91
CA HIS A 570 21.23 -9.50 -7.27
C HIS A 570 19.95 -8.66 -7.24
N SER A 571 20.01 -7.37 -7.58
CA SER A 571 18.81 -6.63 -7.99
C SER A 571 18.57 -6.98 -9.47
N ILE A 572 17.70 -7.95 -9.74
CA ILE A 572 17.32 -8.35 -11.10
C ILE A 572 15.92 -7.78 -11.36
N PRO A 573 15.71 -7.00 -12.42
CA PRO A 573 14.37 -6.60 -12.82
C PRO A 573 13.53 -7.83 -13.17
N LEU A 574 12.31 -7.89 -12.68
CA LEU A 574 11.39 -9.04 -12.79
C LEU A 574 10.99 -9.43 -14.23
N ASN A 575 11.27 -8.58 -15.22
CA ASN A 575 10.87 -8.80 -16.62
C ASN A 575 11.87 -9.60 -17.49
N SER A 576 12.99 -10.07 -16.95
CA SER A 576 14.08 -10.63 -17.76
C SER A 576 14.35 -12.14 -17.62
N MET A 577 13.41 -12.96 -17.13
CA MET A 577 13.66 -14.40 -16.97
C MET A 577 12.67 -15.31 -17.72
N PRO A 578 13.17 -16.15 -18.65
CA PRO A 578 12.69 -17.52 -18.76
C PRO A 578 13.50 -18.38 -17.77
N PHE A 579 12.93 -18.70 -16.62
CA PHE A 579 13.56 -19.58 -15.63
C PHE A 579 13.67 -21.01 -16.16
N THR A 580 14.90 -21.50 -16.35
CA THR A 580 15.19 -22.90 -16.16
C THR A 580 15.98 -23.01 -14.86
N THR A 581 15.32 -23.51 -13.83
CA THR A 581 15.89 -23.77 -12.51
C THR A 581 17.02 -24.77 -12.61
N ALA A 582 18.22 -24.36 -12.23
CA ALA A 582 19.27 -25.28 -11.78
C ALA A 582 19.99 -24.61 -10.59
N PRO A 583 20.36 -25.35 -9.54
CA PRO A 583 20.80 -24.81 -8.27
C PRO A 583 22.11 -24.04 -8.39
N ILE A 584 22.18 -22.93 -7.65
CA ILE A 584 23.37 -22.10 -7.41
C ILE A 584 24.41 -22.88 -6.62
#